data_bb6ce05be2ed49f00e52de0186981549
#
_entry.id   bb6ce05be2ed49f00e52de0186981549
#
_cell.length_a   1.000
_cell.length_b   1.000
_cell.length_c   1.000
_cell.angle_alpha   90.00
_cell.angle_beta   90.00
_cell.angle_gamma   90.00
#
_symmetry.space_group_name_H-M   'P 1'
#
loop_
_entity.id
_entity.type
_entity.pdbx_description
1 polymer ?
#
loop_
_entity_poly.entity_id
_entity_poly.type
_entity_poly.pdbx_seq_one_letter_code
_entity_poly.pdbx_strand_id
1 'polypeptide(L)'
;MKNILLISNHVFHYRQKVYNAFVERFHNDGYEFHVASDSFQDAGYNFKFKDHVVKMTIRNYISLIDEIKPECVIVFLHLKDYIQIPVILYCRLREIPVIFWNKGLSVTDAKNPIKNFAYHRIHDLADALITYTPDMKGNFQQKNYNKFFVAYNSLDFSDIDKSKYSDTISIKKKYGIKEKHVILYVSRMQPYKRPELLADLFANQEDVAVVFMGAGMTSELQAKIDGAANLYYLGQKYGEEGNEVFAMGDVFSTPGNIGLSICDALFWNLPICLLKGDHAPEIYYMKDGRTGFLADNEEDFKEKTLELLSSESNLTRAKQECEKEYQAEVSIDRMYQGFSDAIAYCKKSY
;
A
#
# COMPACT_ATOMS: atom_id res chain seq x y z
N MET A 1 -23.94 16.46 -11.47
CA MET A 1 -22.67 16.35 -10.73
C MET A 1 -21.52 16.68 -11.68
N LYS A 2 -20.40 17.13 -11.17
CA LYS A 2 -19.18 17.36 -11.93
C LYS A 2 -18.37 16.06 -11.97
N ASN A 3 -17.52 15.86 -12.96
CA ASN A 3 -16.81 14.61 -13.16
C ASN A 3 -15.34 14.73 -12.72
N ILE A 4 -14.82 13.72 -12.04
CA ILE A 4 -13.39 13.54 -11.74
C ILE A 4 -12.93 12.32 -12.54
N LEU A 5 -11.86 12.46 -13.31
CA LEU A 5 -11.27 11.37 -14.06
C LEU A 5 -9.90 10.98 -13.50
N LEU A 6 -9.76 9.74 -13.06
CA LEU A 6 -8.47 9.15 -12.70
C LEU A 6 -7.97 8.28 -13.88
N ILE A 7 -6.74 8.52 -14.31
CA ILE A 7 -6.05 7.77 -15.35
C ILE A 7 -4.94 6.93 -14.74
N SER A 8 -4.99 5.61 -14.96
CA SER A 8 -3.96 4.65 -14.54
C SER A 8 -3.64 3.70 -15.71
N ASN A 9 -2.42 3.19 -15.78
CA ASN A 9 -2.04 2.19 -16.79
C ASN A 9 -2.61 0.80 -16.50
N HIS A 10 -2.68 0.42 -15.22
CA HIS A 10 -3.25 -0.83 -14.74
C HIS A 10 -3.85 -0.64 -13.35
N VAL A 11 -5.06 -1.18 -13.14
CA VAL A 11 -5.74 -1.11 -11.84
C VAL A 11 -5.69 -2.48 -11.18
N PHE A 12 -4.83 -2.61 -10.16
CA PHE A 12 -4.71 -3.81 -9.36
C PHE A 12 -5.94 -4.05 -8.48
N HIS A 13 -6.20 -5.30 -8.12
CA HIS A 13 -7.35 -5.70 -7.30
C HIS A 13 -7.52 -4.89 -6.00
N TYR A 14 -6.45 -4.63 -5.25
CA TYR A 14 -6.50 -3.85 -4.02
C TYR A 14 -6.87 -2.37 -4.25
N ARG A 15 -6.55 -1.81 -5.43
CA ARG A 15 -6.94 -0.44 -5.79
C ARG A 15 -8.41 -0.32 -6.11
N GLN A 16 -9.02 -1.36 -6.67
CA GLN A 16 -10.45 -1.36 -6.98
C GLN A 16 -11.29 -1.14 -5.72
N LYS A 17 -10.92 -1.78 -4.60
CA LYS A 17 -11.59 -1.61 -3.31
C LYS A 17 -11.45 -0.16 -2.81
N VAL A 18 -10.25 0.42 -2.88
CA VAL A 18 -9.99 1.82 -2.55
C VAL A 18 -10.82 2.77 -3.41
N TYR A 19 -10.87 2.52 -4.73
CA TYR A 19 -11.66 3.36 -5.64
C TYR A 19 -13.17 3.23 -5.40
N ASN A 20 -13.66 2.03 -5.08
CA ASN A 20 -15.04 1.83 -4.65
C ASN A 20 -15.38 2.64 -3.38
N ALA A 21 -14.46 2.66 -2.41
CA ALA A 21 -14.63 3.46 -1.20
C ALA A 21 -14.62 4.98 -1.46
N PHE A 22 -13.92 5.42 -2.51
CA PHE A 22 -13.90 6.84 -2.91
C PHE A 22 -15.21 7.31 -3.56
N VAL A 23 -16.00 6.40 -4.16
CA VAL A 23 -17.23 6.79 -4.87
C VAL A 23 -18.21 7.55 -3.99
N GLU A 24 -18.51 7.04 -2.80
CA GLU A 24 -19.44 7.70 -1.88
C GLU A 24 -18.92 9.07 -1.41
N ARG A 25 -17.61 9.15 -1.14
CA ARG A 25 -16.95 10.39 -0.71
C ARG A 25 -16.96 11.44 -1.81
N PHE A 26 -16.61 11.06 -3.04
CA PHE A 26 -16.71 11.96 -4.20
C PHE A 26 -18.14 12.38 -4.47
N HIS A 27 -19.11 11.47 -4.33
CA HIS A 27 -20.53 11.80 -4.48
C HIS A 27 -20.97 12.86 -3.45
N ASN A 28 -20.56 12.72 -2.19
CA ASN A 28 -20.86 13.68 -1.13
C ASN A 28 -20.22 15.05 -1.40
N ASP A 29 -19.06 15.10 -2.06
CA ASP A 29 -18.39 16.31 -2.50
C ASP A 29 -18.97 16.87 -3.84
N GLY A 30 -20.01 16.24 -4.40
CA GLY A 30 -20.70 16.68 -5.61
C GLY A 30 -20.09 16.18 -6.92
N TYR A 31 -19.28 15.11 -6.88
CA TYR A 31 -18.60 14.54 -8.05
C TYR A 31 -19.09 13.14 -8.43
N GLU A 32 -19.05 12.84 -9.71
CA GLU A 32 -19.06 11.49 -10.24
C GLU A 32 -17.60 11.04 -10.51
N PHE A 33 -17.24 9.85 -10.06
CA PHE A 33 -15.88 9.34 -10.11
C PHE A 33 -15.69 8.35 -11.27
N HIS A 34 -14.83 8.70 -12.21
CA HIS A 34 -14.47 7.92 -13.39
C HIS A 34 -13.03 7.41 -13.26
N VAL A 35 -12.79 6.17 -13.63
CA VAL A 35 -11.45 5.55 -13.67
C VAL A 35 -11.19 4.98 -15.05
N ALA A 36 -10.18 5.47 -15.72
CA ALA A 36 -9.73 4.98 -17.03
C ALA A 36 -8.43 4.19 -16.90
N SER A 37 -8.39 3.01 -17.51
CA SER A 37 -7.22 2.12 -17.47
C SER A 37 -7.16 1.24 -18.71
N ASP A 38 -5.95 0.82 -19.09
CA ASP A 38 -5.76 -0.20 -20.14
C ASP A 38 -6.28 -1.57 -19.69
N SER A 39 -6.19 -1.85 -18.39
CA SER A 39 -6.68 -3.10 -17.80
C SER A 39 -7.03 -2.98 -16.31
N PHE A 40 -8.04 -3.74 -15.92
CA PHE A 40 -8.43 -3.94 -14.53
C PHE A 40 -8.17 -5.40 -14.15
N GLN A 41 -7.42 -5.64 -13.09
CA GLN A 41 -7.22 -6.99 -12.59
C GLN A 41 -8.55 -7.48 -11.99
N ASP A 42 -8.99 -8.68 -12.38
CA ASP A 42 -10.18 -9.28 -11.78
C ASP A 42 -9.97 -9.48 -10.27
N ALA A 43 -10.89 -8.93 -9.48
CA ALA A 43 -10.88 -9.01 -8.02
C ALA A 43 -12.17 -9.64 -7.45
N GLY A 44 -13.07 -10.08 -8.33
CA GLY A 44 -14.39 -10.59 -7.92
C GLY A 44 -15.32 -9.52 -7.33
N TYR A 45 -15.00 -8.23 -7.49
CA TYR A 45 -15.84 -7.11 -7.02
C TYR A 45 -16.55 -6.43 -8.18
N ASN A 46 -17.78 -5.97 -7.94
CA ASN A 46 -18.43 -5.03 -8.83
C ASN A 46 -17.83 -3.63 -8.62
N PHE A 47 -17.51 -2.95 -9.71
CA PHE A 47 -17.09 -1.55 -9.66
C PHE A 47 -18.27 -0.66 -9.30
N LYS A 48 -18.08 0.21 -8.29
CA LYS A 48 -19.02 1.27 -7.94
C LYS A 48 -18.73 2.57 -8.69
N PHE A 49 -17.48 2.76 -9.13
CA PHE A 49 -17.05 3.87 -9.97
C PHE A 49 -17.39 3.62 -11.45
N LYS A 50 -17.37 4.68 -12.26
CA LYS A 50 -17.51 4.57 -13.72
C LYS A 50 -16.20 4.11 -14.32
N ASP A 51 -16.12 2.84 -14.72
CA ASP A 51 -14.94 2.25 -15.30
C ASP A 51 -14.89 2.45 -16.83
N HIS A 52 -13.69 2.73 -17.33
CA HIS A 52 -13.40 2.90 -18.74
C HIS A 52 -12.18 2.04 -19.10
N VAL A 53 -12.39 0.93 -19.80
CA VAL A 53 -11.30 0.14 -20.38
C VAL A 53 -10.87 0.83 -21.67
N VAL A 54 -9.71 1.49 -21.60
CA VAL A 54 -9.23 2.35 -22.70
C VAL A 54 -7.81 1.96 -23.06
N LYS A 55 -7.60 1.44 -24.26
CA LYS A 55 -6.25 1.20 -24.76
C LYS A 55 -5.43 2.49 -24.69
N MET A 56 -4.24 2.40 -24.13
CA MET A 56 -3.35 3.53 -23.87
C MET A 56 -2.82 4.15 -25.16
N THR A 57 -3.64 5.03 -25.78
CA THR A 57 -3.27 5.86 -26.93
C THR A 57 -3.69 7.31 -26.66
N ILE A 58 -2.95 8.26 -27.25
CA ILE A 58 -3.24 9.70 -27.11
C ILE A 58 -4.68 10.00 -27.56
N ARG A 59 -5.07 9.47 -28.72
CA ARG A 59 -6.40 9.70 -29.29
C ARG A 59 -7.52 9.22 -28.39
N ASN A 60 -7.40 8.00 -27.82
CA ASN A 60 -8.43 7.42 -26.99
C ASN A 60 -8.62 8.22 -25.69
N TYR A 61 -7.52 8.64 -25.03
CA TYR A 61 -7.62 9.45 -23.81
C TYR A 61 -8.17 10.84 -24.08
N ILE A 62 -7.78 11.50 -25.17
CA ILE A 62 -8.35 12.80 -25.55
C ILE A 62 -9.85 12.67 -25.84
N SER A 63 -10.27 11.65 -26.59
CA SER A 63 -11.68 11.39 -26.88
C SER A 63 -12.49 11.16 -25.58
N LEU A 64 -11.94 10.39 -24.64
CA LEU A 64 -12.59 10.15 -23.36
C LEU A 64 -12.70 11.43 -22.51
N ILE A 65 -11.66 12.26 -22.49
CA ILE A 65 -11.68 13.54 -21.76
C ILE A 65 -12.74 14.47 -22.35
N ASP A 66 -12.86 14.55 -23.69
CA ASP A 66 -13.87 15.35 -24.37
C ASP A 66 -15.29 14.85 -24.13
N GLU A 67 -15.48 13.53 -23.98
CA GLU A 67 -16.76 12.90 -23.66
C GLU A 67 -17.16 13.17 -22.20
N ILE A 68 -16.27 12.87 -21.25
CA ILE A 68 -16.53 12.98 -19.80
C ILE A 68 -16.59 14.45 -19.37
N LYS A 69 -15.79 15.32 -19.98
CA LYS A 69 -15.59 16.73 -19.59
C LYS A 69 -15.28 16.88 -18.11
N PRO A 70 -14.19 16.27 -17.62
CA PRO A 70 -13.86 16.25 -16.21
C PRO A 70 -13.50 17.65 -15.72
N GLU A 71 -13.85 17.97 -14.47
CA GLU A 71 -13.44 19.20 -13.77
C GLU A 71 -11.94 19.16 -13.41
N CYS A 72 -11.38 17.96 -13.18
CA CYS A 72 -9.95 17.72 -13.13
C CYS A 72 -9.60 16.29 -13.53
N VAL A 73 -8.36 16.09 -13.95
CA VAL A 73 -7.79 14.78 -14.29
C VAL A 73 -6.71 14.43 -13.28
N ILE A 74 -6.87 13.29 -12.61
CA ILE A 74 -5.87 12.72 -11.72
C ILE A 74 -5.08 11.68 -12.51
N VAL A 75 -3.76 11.85 -12.61
CA VAL A 75 -2.89 10.94 -13.35
C VAL A 75 -2.03 10.16 -12.36
N PHE A 76 -2.17 8.84 -12.35
CA PHE A 76 -1.22 7.95 -11.68
C PHE A 76 0.04 7.87 -12.54
N LEU A 77 1.01 8.73 -12.24
CA LEU A 77 2.13 9.01 -13.12
C LEU A 77 3.23 7.95 -13.05
N HIS A 78 3.51 7.31 -14.19
CA HIS A 78 4.70 6.52 -14.42
C HIS A 78 5.46 7.05 -15.63
N LEU A 79 6.76 7.34 -15.51
CA LEU A 79 7.58 7.83 -16.64
C LEU A 79 7.65 6.88 -17.84
N LYS A 80 7.38 5.59 -17.61
CA LYS A 80 7.31 4.60 -18.70
C LYS A 80 6.12 4.84 -19.63
N ASP A 81 5.10 5.54 -19.12
CA ASP A 81 3.85 5.83 -19.84
C ASP A 81 3.94 7.20 -20.51
N TYR A 82 4.94 7.38 -21.37
CA TYR A 82 5.23 8.65 -22.07
C TYR A 82 4.03 9.21 -22.86
N ILE A 83 3.04 8.37 -23.18
CA ILE A 83 1.77 8.77 -23.81
C ILE A 83 0.96 9.72 -22.90
N GLN A 84 1.14 9.66 -21.60
CA GLN A 84 0.47 10.57 -20.66
C GLN A 84 0.90 12.03 -20.86
N ILE A 85 2.13 12.31 -21.31
CA ILE A 85 2.63 13.69 -21.50
C ILE A 85 1.79 14.49 -22.49
N PRO A 86 1.53 14.02 -23.73
CA PRO A 86 0.62 14.71 -24.65
C PRO A 86 -0.79 14.89 -24.11
N VAL A 87 -1.32 13.93 -23.35
CA VAL A 87 -2.64 14.02 -22.71
C VAL A 87 -2.65 15.13 -21.65
N ILE A 88 -1.60 15.23 -20.82
CA ILE A 88 -1.43 16.31 -19.85
C ILE A 88 -1.38 17.67 -20.53
N LEU A 89 -0.61 17.79 -21.61
CA LEU A 89 -0.53 19.04 -22.39
C LEU A 89 -1.88 19.42 -23.02
N TYR A 90 -2.65 18.42 -23.48
CA TYR A 90 -4.02 18.63 -23.96
C TYR A 90 -4.93 19.17 -22.85
N CYS A 91 -4.91 18.57 -21.65
CA CYS A 91 -5.67 19.07 -20.51
C CYS A 91 -5.34 20.52 -20.19
N ARG A 92 -4.05 20.88 -20.17
CA ARG A 92 -3.61 22.28 -19.93
C ARG A 92 -4.12 23.25 -21.00
N LEU A 93 -4.10 22.87 -22.29
CA LEU A 93 -4.64 23.69 -23.39
C LEU A 93 -6.16 23.89 -23.27
N ARG A 94 -6.84 22.96 -22.62
CA ARG A 94 -8.30 23.02 -22.39
C ARG A 94 -8.65 23.59 -21.02
N GLU A 95 -7.66 24.11 -20.26
CA GLU A 95 -7.83 24.64 -18.92
C GLU A 95 -8.45 23.62 -17.94
N ILE A 96 -8.13 22.31 -18.14
CA ILE A 96 -8.53 21.24 -17.26
C ILE A 96 -7.37 20.98 -16.28
N PRO A 97 -7.55 21.20 -14.97
CA PRO A 97 -6.53 20.95 -13.97
C PRO A 97 -6.01 19.50 -13.96
N VAL A 98 -4.69 19.33 -13.86
CA VAL A 98 -4.04 18.02 -13.81
C VAL A 98 -3.37 17.81 -12.46
N ILE A 99 -3.77 16.76 -11.77
CA ILE A 99 -3.23 16.34 -10.48
C ILE A 99 -2.38 15.09 -10.70
N PHE A 100 -1.12 15.10 -10.28
CA PHE A 100 -0.28 13.90 -10.32
C PHE A 100 -0.31 13.18 -8.99
N TRP A 101 -0.61 11.88 -9.03
CA TRP A 101 -0.49 10.99 -7.90
C TRP A 101 0.71 10.06 -8.12
N ASN A 102 1.79 10.25 -7.34
CA ASN A 102 3.05 9.55 -7.56
C ASN A 102 3.97 9.53 -6.32
N LYS A 103 5.11 8.85 -6.44
CA LYS A 103 6.15 8.76 -5.41
C LYS A 103 7.24 9.83 -5.51
N GLY A 104 7.09 10.80 -6.39
CA GLY A 104 8.10 11.81 -6.67
C GLY A 104 9.19 11.26 -7.61
N LEU A 105 10.31 10.82 -7.08
CA LEU A 105 11.41 10.24 -7.85
C LEU A 105 11.28 8.70 -7.94
N SER A 106 11.98 8.10 -8.90
CA SER A 106 12.06 6.64 -9.00
C SER A 106 12.86 6.08 -7.82
N VAL A 107 12.29 5.13 -7.09
CA VAL A 107 12.98 4.47 -5.98
C VAL A 107 14.18 3.66 -6.47
N THR A 108 14.07 3.02 -7.64
CA THR A 108 15.13 2.19 -8.23
C THR A 108 16.24 3.00 -8.90
N ASP A 109 15.96 4.24 -9.30
CA ASP A 109 16.86 5.08 -10.08
C ASP A 109 17.13 6.45 -9.41
N ALA A 110 16.93 6.56 -8.10
CA ALA A 110 17.02 7.81 -7.35
C ALA A 110 18.37 8.55 -7.55
N LYS A 111 19.42 7.83 -7.93
CA LYS A 111 20.76 8.39 -8.22
C LYS A 111 20.96 8.82 -9.67
N ASN A 112 19.97 8.64 -10.58
CA ASN A 112 20.12 9.01 -11.99
C ASN A 112 19.70 10.47 -12.22
N PRO A 113 20.66 11.42 -12.44
CA PRO A 113 20.38 12.86 -12.53
C PRO A 113 19.51 13.21 -13.75
N ILE A 114 19.64 12.47 -14.85
CA ILE A 114 18.86 12.73 -16.08
C ILE A 114 17.38 12.38 -15.85
N LYS A 115 17.12 11.20 -15.25
CA LYS A 115 15.77 10.80 -14.91
C LYS A 115 15.13 11.74 -13.89
N ASN A 116 15.88 12.13 -12.87
CA ASN A 116 15.41 13.08 -11.86
C ASN A 116 15.08 14.44 -12.49
N PHE A 117 15.90 14.94 -13.41
CA PHE A 117 15.60 16.17 -14.15
C PHE A 117 14.28 16.03 -14.95
N ALA A 118 14.08 14.91 -15.64
CA ALA A 118 12.84 14.67 -16.39
C ALA A 118 11.62 14.62 -15.46
N TYR A 119 11.71 13.90 -14.30
CA TYR A 119 10.65 13.91 -13.30
C TYR A 119 10.30 15.31 -12.81
N HIS A 120 11.32 16.11 -12.47
CA HIS A 120 11.10 17.47 -12.01
C HIS A 120 10.40 18.33 -13.07
N ARG A 121 10.75 18.18 -14.35
CA ARG A 121 10.08 18.91 -15.44
C ARG A 121 8.63 18.48 -15.63
N ILE A 122 8.34 17.19 -15.46
CA ILE A 122 6.96 16.69 -15.52
C ILE A 122 6.16 17.18 -14.31
N HIS A 123 6.74 17.18 -13.10
CA HIS A 123 6.07 17.74 -11.91
C HIS A 123 5.69 19.22 -12.09
N ASP A 124 6.46 20.00 -12.86
CA ASP A 124 6.15 21.40 -13.17
C ASP A 124 4.86 21.53 -13.99
N LEU A 125 4.44 20.48 -14.73
CA LEU A 125 3.22 20.48 -15.54
C LEU A 125 1.95 20.23 -14.72
N ALA A 126 2.05 19.67 -13.51
CA ALA A 126 0.90 19.42 -12.65
C ALA A 126 0.41 20.69 -11.98
N ASP A 127 -0.89 20.80 -11.75
CA ASP A 127 -1.51 21.85 -10.95
C ASP A 127 -1.51 21.50 -9.45
N ALA A 128 -1.55 20.19 -9.12
CA ALA A 128 -1.29 19.67 -7.78
C ALA A 128 -0.52 18.35 -7.82
N LEU A 129 0.16 18.03 -6.72
CA LEU A 129 0.99 16.83 -6.55
C LEU A 129 0.53 16.08 -5.32
N ILE A 130 0.02 14.86 -5.49
CA ILE A 130 -0.37 13.97 -4.41
C ILE A 130 0.71 12.90 -4.22
N THR A 131 1.14 12.69 -2.98
CA THR A 131 2.10 11.66 -2.60
C THR A 131 1.54 10.72 -1.55
N TYR A 132 2.29 9.65 -1.26
CA TYR A 132 1.87 8.60 -0.35
C TYR A 132 2.08 8.97 1.12
N THR A 133 3.17 9.69 1.43
CA THR A 133 3.58 10.00 2.81
C THR A 133 4.25 11.37 2.87
N PRO A 134 4.26 12.07 4.04
CA PRO A 134 4.80 13.43 4.16
C PRO A 134 6.31 13.54 3.91
N ASP A 135 7.08 12.52 4.27
CA ASP A 135 8.53 12.45 4.13
C ASP A 135 8.98 12.45 2.65
N MET A 136 8.07 12.11 1.73
CA MET A 136 8.35 12.18 0.30
C MET A 136 8.49 13.60 -0.24
N LYS A 137 8.18 14.64 0.54
CA LYS A 137 8.27 16.03 0.12
C LYS A 137 9.66 16.41 -0.42
N GLY A 138 10.71 15.80 0.16
CA GLY A 138 12.10 15.99 -0.30
C GLY A 138 12.39 15.49 -1.73
N ASN A 139 11.52 14.66 -2.30
CA ASN A 139 11.63 14.17 -3.68
C ASN A 139 11.15 15.19 -4.74
N PHE A 140 10.68 16.36 -4.30
CA PHE A 140 10.17 17.43 -5.17
C PHE A 140 11.02 18.69 -5.06
N GLN A 141 10.99 19.51 -6.11
CA GLN A 141 11.63 20.82 -6.05
C GLN A 141 10.85 21.77 -5.15
N GLN A 142 11.55 22.62 -4.40
CA GLN A 142 10.97 23.54 -3.43
C GLN A 142 9.89 24.47 -4.03
N LYS A 143 10.03 24.86 -5.30
CA LYS A 143 9.01 25.66 -6.00
C LYS A 143 7.65 24.99 -6.14
N ASN A 144 7.58 23.66 -5.98
CA ASN A 144 6.34 22.87 -6.07
C ASN A 144 5.74 22.58 -4.68
N TYR A 145 6.31 23.07 -3.58
CA TYR A 145 5.84 22.75 -2.23
C TYR A 145 4.48 23.35 -1.88
N ASN A 146 4.06 24.42 -2.55
CA ASN A 146 2.75 25.04 -2.37
C ASN A 146 1.59 24.21 -2.97
N LYS A 147 1.89 23.29 -3.89
CA LYS A 147 0.93 22.41 -4.53
C LYS A 147 1.11 20.92 -4.16
N PHE A 148 1.81 20.66 -3.04
CA PHE A 148 2.10 19.32 -2.53
C PHE A 148 1.07 18.90 -1.50
N PHE A 149 0.44 17.73 -1.72
CA PHE A 149 -0.58 17.11 -0.87
C PHE A 149 -0.19 15.69 -0.53
N VAL A 150 -0.63 15.20 0.63
CA VAL A 150 -0.36 13.83 1.09
C VAL A 150 -1.65 13.06 1.17
N ALA A 151 -1.72 11.92 0.47
CA ALA A 151 -2.90 11.05 0.47
C ALA A 151 -2.74 9.81 1.37
N TYR A 152 -1.70 9.72 2.21
CA TYR A 152 -1.54 8.63 3.19
C TYR A 152 -1.95 7.26 2.61
N ASN A 153 -1.15 6.76 1.65
CA ASN A 153 -1.49 5.57 0.85
C ASN A 153 -1.95 4.40 1.70
N SER A 154 -3.21 4.00 1.59
CA SER A 154 -3.86 3.01 2.43
C SER A 154 -4.65 1.98 1.62
N LEU A 155 -5.26 1.05 2.33
CA LEU A 155 -6.24 0.07 1.87
C LEU A 155 -7.60 0.37 2.52
N ASP A 156 -8.66 -0.20 1.95
CA ASP A 156 -9.99 -0.12 2.54
C ASP A 156 -10.30 -1.38 3.34
N PHE A 157 -10.57 -1.20 4.64
CA PHE A 157 -10.93 -2.26 5.59
C PHE A 157 -12.35 -2.10 6.14
N SER A 158 -13.15 -1.21 5.56
CA SER A 158 -14.47 -0.82 6.10
C SER A 158 -15.49 -1.97 6.17
N ASP A 159 -15.32 -3.01 5.38
CA ASP A 159 -16.17 -4.20 5.34
C ASP A 159 -15.71 -5.33 6.29
N ILE A 160 -14.59 -5.14 7.02
CA ILE A 160 -14.02 -6.15 7.89
C ILE A 160 -14.46 -5.93 9.34
N ASP A 161 -15.24 -6.86 9.85
CA ASP A 161 -15.58 -6.93 11.27
C ASP A 161 -14.61 -7.87 12.00
N LYS A 162 -13.62 -7.29 12.71
CA LYS A 162 -12.61 -8.06 13.44
C LYS A 162 -13.18 -8.97 14.53
N SER A 163 -14.38 -8.69 15.06
CA SER A 163 -14.97 -9.51 16.12
C SER A 163 -15.27 -10.94 15.68
N LYS A 164 -15.50 -11.15 14.38
CA LYS A 164 -15.71 -12.47 13.76
C LYS A 164 -14.48 -13.39 13.87
N TYR A 165 -13.31 -12.82 14.09
CA TYR A 165 -12.02 -13.53 14.11
C TYR A 165 -11.37 -13.53 15.51
N SER A 166 -12.16 -13.31 16.56
CA SER A 166 -11.69 -13.22 17.94
C SER A 166 -11.22 -14.57 18.53
N ASP A 167 -11.77 -15.71 18.04
CA ASP A 167 -11.35 -17.04 18.46
C ASP A 167 -10.09 -17.50 17.69
N THR A 168 -8.96 -16.89 18.04
CA THR A 168 -7.67 -17.19 17.40
C THR A 168 -7.17 -18.60 17.67
N ILE A 169 -7.63 -19.24 18.75
CA ILE A 169 -7.28 -20.64 19.09
C ILE A 169 -7.88 -21.58 18.07
N SER A 170 -9.17 -21.46 17.78
CA SER A 170 -9.84 -22.27 16.76
C SER A 170 -9.27 -22.02 15.37
N ILE A 171 -8.90 -20.76 15.04
CA ILE A 171 -8.25 -20.43 13.78
C ILE A 171 -6.88 -21.13 13.69
N LYS A 172 -6.00 -21.02 14.68
CA LYS A 172 -4.70 -21.72 14.70
C LYS A 172 -4.89 -23.23 14.49
N LYS A 173 -5.85 -23.84 15.19
CA LYS A 173 -6.16 -25.26 15.05
C LYS A 173 -6.61 -25.63 13.64
N LYS A 174 -7.44 -24.81 13.00
CA LYS A 174 -7.89 -25.00 11.59
C LYS A 174 -6.71 -25.12 10.63
N TYR A 175 -5.67 -24.30 10.85
CA TYR A 175 -4.45 -24.28 10.02
C TYR A 175 -3.33 -25.21 10.54
N GLY A 176 -3.58 -26.00 11.58
CA GLY A 176 -2.64 -26.97 12.13
C GLY A 176 -1.48 -26.35 12.91
N ILE A 177 -1.57 -25.07 13.29
CA ILE A 177 -0.56 -24.33 14.06
C ILE A 177 -0.71 -24.67 15.52
N LYS A 178 0.39 -25.14 16.15
CA LYS A 178 0.43 -25.63 17.54
C LYS A 178 1.15 -24.67 18.47
N GLU A 179 2.00 -23.82 17.92
CA GLU A 179 2.88 -22.93 18.66
C GLU A 179 2.08 -21.81 19.34
N LYS A 180 2.61 -21.33 20.45
CA LYS A 180 2.00 -20.29 21.24
C LYS A 180 1.95 -18.96 20.49
N HIS A 181 3.05 -18.59 19.84
CA HIS A 181 3.22 -17.32 19.13
C HIS A 181 3.31 -17.52 17.63
N VAL A 182 2.84 -16.52 16.87
CA VAL A 182 2.83 -16.55 15.40
C VAL A 182 3.48 -15.30 14.83
N ILE A 183 4.56 -15.48 14.09
CA ILE A 183 5.15 -14.47 13.22
C ILE A 183 4.49 -14.59 11.85
N LEU A 184 3.81 -13.54 11.38
CA LEU A 184 3.21 -13.52 10.04
C LEU A 184 4.14 -12.88 9.02
N TYR A 185 4.36 -13.59 7.93
CA TYR A 185 4.90 -13.05 6.69
C TYR A 185 3.79 -13.03 5.64
N VAL A 186 3.35 -11.85 5.25
CA VAL A 186 2.31 -11.70 4.21
C VAL A 186 2.83 -10.84 3.07
N SER A 187 3.28 -11.51 2.00
CA SER A 187 3.82 -10.87 0.81
C SER A 187 4.06 -11.89 -0.31
N ARG A 188 4.34 -11.38 -1.53
CA ARG A 188 4.93 -12.24 -2.57
C ARG A 188 6.33 -12.70 -2.12
N MET A 189 6.64 -13.98 -2.34
CA MET A 189 7.95 -14.57 -2.00
C MET A 189 8.98 -14.12 -3.04
N GLN A 190 9.53 -12.93 -2.86
CA GLN A 190 10.50 -12.32 -3.76
C GLN A 190 11.83 -12.07 -3.02
N PRO A 191 13.00 -12.25 -3.66
CA PRO A 191 14.31 -12.17 -3.00
C PRO A 191 14.53 -10.88 -2.19
N TYR A 192 14.08 -9.73 -2.70
CA TYR A 192 14.25 -8.46 -1.99
C TYR A 192 13.35 -8.32 -0.75
N LYS A 193 12.42 -9.26 -0.53
CA LYS A 193 11.58 -9.36 0.67
C LYS A 193 12.12 -10.33 1.71
N ARG A 194 13.12 -11.13 1.33
CA ARG A 194 13.91 -12.02 2.18
C ARG A 194 13.09 -13.04 2.99
N PRO A 195 12.11 -13.77 2.39
CA PRO A 195 11.34 -14.77 3.14
C PRO A 195 12.22 -15.92 3.64
N GLU A 196 13.23 -16.31 2.88
CA GLU A 196 14.19 -17.37 3.22
C GLU A 196 14.95 -17.04 4.51
N LEU A 197 15.32 -15.75 4.69
CA LEU A 197 15.97 -15.32 5.93
C LEU A 197 15.06 -15.49 7.14
N LEU A 198 13.77 -15.16 7.02
CA LEU A 198 12.83 -15.34 8.13
C LEU A 198 12.71 -16.82 8.50
N ALA A 199 12.67 -17.71 7.51
CA ALA A 199 12.69 -19.14 7.73
C ALA A 199 13.97 -19.60 8.44
N ASP A 200 15.15 -19.15 8.00
CA ASP A 200 16.44 -19.53 8.62
C ASP A 200 16.55 -19.08 10.07
N LEU A 201 16.11 -17.87 10.39
CA LEU A 201 16.25 -17.32 11.71
C LEU A 201 15.34 -18.00 12.75
N PHE A 202 14.15 -18.48 12.33
CA PHE A 202 13.14 -19.00 13.25
C PHE A 202 12.83 -20.49 13.05
N ALA A 203 13.51 -21.20 12.13
CA ALA A 203 13.36 -22.64 12.00
C ALA A 203 13.64 -23.35 13.32
N ASN A 204 12.74 -24.27 13.72
CA ASN A 204 12.81 -25.04 14.96
C ASN A 204 12.86 -24.19 16.24
N GLN A 205 12.40 -22.94 16.21
CA GLN A 205 12.26 -22.10 17.38
C GLN A 205 11.07 -22.61 18.20
N GLU A 206 11.31 -22.97 19.45
CA GLU A 206 10.28 -23.44 20.37
C GLU A 206 9.18 -22.38 20.57
N ASP A 207 7.93 -22.81 20.65
CA ASP A 207 6.72 -21.97 20.87
C ASP A 207 6.46 -20.86 19.84
N VAL A 208 7.22 -20.79 18.75
CA VAL A 208 7.05 -19.75 17.73
C VAL A 208 6.84 -20.38 16.34
N ALA A 209 5.66 -20.17 15.78
CA ALA A 209 5.38 -20.47 14.38
C ALA A 209 5.76 -19.32 13.48
N VAL A 210 6.26 -19.62 12.28
CA VAL A 210 6.34 -18.67 11.17
C VAL A 210 5.34 -19.06 10.09
N VAL A 211 4.40 -18.20 9.81
CA VAL A 211 3.35 -18.44 8.83
C VAL A 211 3.57 -17.56 7.61
N PHE A 212 3.80 -18.19 6.47
CA PHE A 212 3.99 -17.54 5.18
C PHE A 212 2.68 -17.56 4.39
N MET A 213 2.21 -16.38 3.97
CA MET A 213 1.05 -16.21 3.10
C MET A 213 1.42 -15.35 1.88
N GLY A 214 1.15 -15.85 0.68
CA GLY A 214 1.38 -15.13 -0.57
C GLY A 214 1.79 -16.01 -1.73
N ALA A 215 2.01 -15.41 -2.88
CA ALA A 215 2.43 -16.09 -4.10
C ALA A 215 3.95 -16.18 -4.24
N GLY A 216 4.40 -17.03 -5.17
CA GLY A 216 5.78 -17.05 -5.64
C GLY A 216 6.72 -17.90 -4.77
N MET A 217 6.20 -19.01 -4.19
CA MET A 217 7.00 -19.99 -3.47
C MET A 217 8.23 -20.39 -4.31
N THR A 218 9.40 -20.31 -3.69
CA THR A 218 10.65 -20.79 -4.27
C THR A 218 10.96 -22.21 -3.80
N SER A 219 11.71 -22.98 -4.58
CA SER A 219 12.16 -24.32 -4.16
C SER A 219 13.04 -24.28 -2.91
N GLU A 220 13.81 -23.21 -2.74
CA GLU A 220 14.62 -22.98 -1.54
C GLU A 220 13.76 -22.78 -0.29
N LEU A 221 12.78 -21.87 -0.35
CA LEU A 221 11.88 -21.62 0.77
C LEU A 221 11.04 -22.85 1.10
N GLN A 222 10.55 -23.58 0.08
CA GLN A 222 9.81 -24.82 0.28
C GLN A 222 10.65 -25.86 1.04
N ALA A 223 11.91 -26.06 0.64
CA ALA A 223 12.80 -26.99 1.33
C ALA A 223 13.03 -26.61 2.82
N LYS A 224 13.15 -25.33 3.13
CA LYS A 224 13.27 -24.84 4.52
C LYS A 224 11.99 -25.13 5.32
N ILE A 225 10.81 -24.88 4.73
CA ILE A 225 9.52 -25.15 5.36
C ILE A 225 9.33 -26.65 5.60
N ASP A 226 9.63 -27.48 4.63
CA ASP A 226 9.53 -28.94 4.77
C ASP A 226 10.51 -29.51 5.83
N GLY A 227 11.61 -28.80 6.08
CA GLY A 227 12.64 -29.18 7.04
C GLY A 227 12.40 -28.74 8.50
N ALA A 228 11.33 -27.95 8.78
CA ALA A 228 11.10 -27.40 10.12
C ALA A 228 9.62 -27.47 10.50
N ALA A 229 9.33 -28.05 11.68
CA ALA A 229 7.96 -28.34 12.11
C ALA A 229 7.12 -27.10 12.43
N ASN A 230 7.75 -25.95 12.66
CA ASN A 230 7.15 -24.68 13.06
C ASN A 230 7.03 -23.66 11.90
N LEU A 231 7.36 -24.06 10.66
CA LEU A 231 7.22 -23.21 9.48
C LEU A 231 6.01 -23.66 8.65
N TYR A 232 5.13 -22.74 8.34
CA TYR A 232 3.85 -23.02 7.66
C TYR A 232 3.70 -22.18 6.41
N TYR A 233 3.33 -22.79 5.28
CA TYR A 233 2.93 -22.07 4.06
C TYR A 233 1.45 -22.29 3.77
N LEU A 234 0.68 -21.21 3.76
CA LEU A 234 -0.77 -21.27 3.56
C LEU A 234 -1.20 -20.90 2.14
N GLY A 235 -0.24 -20.64 1.25
CA GLY A 235 -0.57 -20.20 -0.11
C GLY A 235 -1.09 -18.76 -0.15
N GLN A 236 -1.80 -18.42 -1.22
CA GLN A 236 -2.49 -17.14 -1.33
C GLN A 236 -3.86 -17.26 -0.67
N LYS A 237 -4.15 -16.36 0.26
CA LYS A 237 -5.45 -16.25 0.92
C LYS A 237 -6.00 -14.84 0.78
N TYR A 238 -7.29 -14.73 0.54
CA TYR A 238 -8.02 -13.48 0.40
C TYR A 238 -9.36 -13.56 1.14
N GLY A 239 -10.02 -12.42 1.34
CA GLY A 239 -11.32 -12.36 2.00
C GLY A 239 -11.27 -12.96 3.41
N GLU A 240 -12.24 -13.81 3.76
CA GLU A 240 -12.36 -14.40 5.10
C GLU A 240 -11.13 -15.21 5.51
N GLU A 241 -10.60 -16.06 4.61
CA GLU A 241 -9.40 -16.85 4.92
C GLU A 241 -8.16 -15.97 5.15
N GLY A 242 -8.02 -14.88 4.39
CA GLY A 242 -6.95 -13.89 4.60
C GLY A 242 -7.09 -13.20 5.97
N ASN A 243 -8.30 -12.82 6.35
CA ASN A 243 -8.61 -12.22 7.63
C ASN A 243 -8.31 -13.17 8.79
N GLU A 244 -8.65 -14.44 8.68
CA GLU A 244 -8.30 -15.48 9.68
C GLU A 244 -6.78 -15.55 9.89
N VAL A 245 -6.00 -15.53 8.80
CA VAL A 245 -4.53 -15.60 8.88
C VAL A 245 -3.97 -14.38 9.60
N PHE A 246 -4.44 -13.18 9.28
CA PHE A 246 -4.01 -11.98 10.00
C PHE A 246 -4.42 -12.00 11.48
N ALA A 247 -5.65 -12.44 11.79
CA ALA A 247 -6.18 -12.45 13.15
C ALA A 247 -5.40 -13.37 14.09
N MET A 248 -4.82 -14.47 13.61
CA MET A 248 -4.04 -15.40 14.45
C MET A 248 -2.60 -14.94 14.70
N GLY A 249 -2.14 -13.86 14.03
CA GLY A 249 -0.78 -13.34 14.19
C GLY A 249 -0.53 -12.63 15.52
N ASP A 250 0.69 -12.73 16.00
CA ASP A 250 1.17 -11.96 17.15
C ASP A 250 2.04 -10.79 16.73
N VAL A 251 2.88 -10.99 15.72
CA VAL A 251 3.70 -9.94 15.08
C VAL A 251 3.70 -10.13 13.55
N PHE A 252 3.93 -9.05 12.85
CA PHE A 252 4.10 -9.03 11.40
C PHE A 252 5.56 -8.82 11.04
N SER A 253 6.08 -9.59 10.09
CA SER A 253 7.46 -9.45 9.66
C SER A 253 7.64 -9.64 8.16
N THR A 254 8.40 -8.74 7.57
CA THR A 254 9.02 -8.89 6.24
C THR A 254 10.45 -8.39 6.37
N PRO A 255 11.47 -9.26 6.57
CA PRO A 255 12.84 -8.83 6.83
C PRO A 255 13.43 -7.91 5.74
N GLY A 256 12.95 -8.07 4.50
CA GLY A 256 13.30 -7.17 3.39
C GLY A 256 12.28 -6.04 3.22
N ASN A 257 12.11 -5.60 1.97
CA ASN A 257 11.26 -4.47 1.62
C ASN A 257 9.79 -4.67 2.02
N ILE A 258 9.28 -3.85 2.93
CA ILE A 258 7.85 -3.78 3.24
C ILE A 258 7.14 -2.82 2.28
N GLY A 259 5.86 -3.06 2.04
CA GLY A 259 4.97 -2.20 1.24
C GLY A 259 3.62 -2.05 1.92
N LEU A 260 2.54 -2.04 1.13
CA LEU A 260 1.16 -1.83 1.62
C LEU A 260 0.70 -2.83 2.68
N SER A 261 1.32 -4.01 2.80
CA SER A 261 1.01 -4.97 3.87
C SER A 261 1.24 -4.44 5.29
N ILE A 262 1.93 -3.31 5.43
CA ILE A 262 2.01 -2.57 6.70
C ILE A 262 0.63 -2.05 7.14
N CYS A 263 -0.24 -1.68 6.18
CA CYS A 263 -1.59 -1.24 6.48
C CYS A 263 -2.43 -2.39 7.06
N ASP A 264 -2.29 -3.60 6.49
CA ASP A 264 -2.92 -4.81 7.03
C ASP A 264 -2.41 -5.09 8.45
N ALA A 265 -1.08 -5.05 8.66
CA ALA A 265 -0.48 -5.28 9.96
C ALA A 265 -1.02 -4.31 11.02
N LEU A 266 -1.07 -3.00 10.72
CA LEU A 266 -1.60 -1.99 11.63
C LEU A 266 -3.11 -2.16 11.86
N PHE A 267 -3.89 -2.46 10.82
CA PHE A 267 -5.31 -2.77 10.97
C PHE A 267 -5.53 -3.94 11.93
N TRP A 268 -4.77 -5.02 11.81
CA TRP A 268 -4.88 -6.19 12.68
C TRP A 268 -4.13 -6.05 14.01
N ASN A 269 -3.61 -4.86 14.32
CA ASN A 269 -2.87 -4.56 15.55
C ASN A 269 -1.63 -5.46 15.74
N LEU A 270 -0.94 -5.77 14.64
CA LEU A 270 0.27 -6.60 14.66
C LEU A 270 1.52 -5.73 14.73
N PRO A 271 2.32 -5.80 15.79
CA PRO A 271 3.60 -5.12 15.83
C PRO A 271 4.51 -5.54 14.68
N ILE A 272 5.22 -4.57 14.12
CA ILE A 272 5.95 -4.71 12.86
C ILE A 272 7.44 -4.89 13.17
N CYS A 273 7.98 -6.07 12.83
CA CYS A 273 9.38 -6.43 13.07
C CYS A 273 10.14 -6.41 11.74
N LEU A 274 11.08 -5.48 11.57
CA LEU A 274 11.80 -5.27 10.31
C LEU A 274 13.31 -5.14 10.53
N LEU A 275 14.08 -5.41 9.46
CA LEU A 275 15.48 -5.01 9.35
C LEU A 275 15.59 -3.63 8.73
N LYS A 276 16.57 -2.83 9.14
CA LYS A 276 16.96 -1.59 8.43
C LYS A 276 17.34 -1.90 6.99
N GLY A 277 16.87 -1.06 6.06
CA GLY A 277 17.12 -1.25 4.63
C GLY A 277 16.22 -0.41 3.75
N ASP A 278 16.18 -0.76 2.47
CA ASP A 278 15.32 -0.08 1.50
C ASP A 278 13.88 -0.60 1.62
N HIS A 279 12.98 0.25 2.07
CA HIS A 279 11.56 -0.03 2.19
C HIS A 279 10.73 0.86 1.25
N ALA A 280 9.49 0.44 1.00
CA ALA A 280 8.54 1.30 0.30
C ALA A 280 8.13 2.50 1.19
N PRO A 281 7.59 3.58 0.61
CA PRO A 281 7.23 4.79 1.38
C PRO A 281 6.32 4.53 2.58
N GLU A 282 5.53 3.49 2.53
CA GLU A 282 4.61 3.09 3.59
C GLU A 282 5.31 2.73 4.91
N ILE A 283 6.65 2.51 4.90
CA ILE A 283 7.45 2.40 6.13
C ILE A 283 7.23 3.59 7.09
N TYR A 284 6.80 4.72 6.56
CA TYR A 284 6.39 5.90 7.34
C TYR A 284 5.42 5.56 8.48
N TYR A 285 4.54 4.57 8.31
CA TYR A 285 3.57 4.17 9.32
C TYR A 285 4.17 3.34 10.46
N MET A 286 5.37 2.79 10.25
CA MET A 286 6.08 2.11 11.32
C MET A 286 6.76 3.14 12.22
N LYS A 287 6.52 3.06 13.54
CA LYS A 287 7.13 3.92 14.54
C LYS A 287 8.03 3.08 15.42
N ASP A 288 9.34 3.19 15.18
CA ASP A 288 10.37 2.41 15.88
C ASP A 288 10.26 2.55 17.41
N GLY A 289 10.28 1.41 18.11
CA GLY A 289 10.07 1.32 19.55
C GLY A 289 8.62 1.50 20.03
N ARG A 290 7.66 1.75 19.12
CA ARG A 290 6.23 1.91 19.44
C ARG A 290 5.38 0.86 18.74
N THR A 291 5.27 0.90 17.43
CA THR A 291 4.48 -0.05 16.64
C THR A 291 5.28 -1.28 16.22
N GLY A 292 6.44 -1.47 16.76
CA GLY A 292 7.41 -2.51 16.44
C GLY A 292 8.83 -1.98 16.51
N PHE A 293 9.75 -2.55 15.71
CA PHE A 293 11.15 -2.13 15.72
C PHE A 293 11.83 -2.29 14.35
N LEU A 294 12.91 -1.49 14.15
CA LEU A 294 13.86 -1.63 13.06
C LEU A 294 15.19 -2.16 13.64
N ALA A 295 15.52 -3.39 13.34
CA ALA A 295 16.73 -4.03 13.79
C ALA A 295 17.94 -3.66 12.91
N ASP A 296 19.13 -3.56 13.51
CA ASP A 296 20.36 -3.18 12.82
C ASP A 296 20.93 -4.33 11.96
N ASN A 297 20.78 -5.58 12.41
CA ASN A 297 21.26 -6.78 11.76
C ASN A 297 20.36 -7.99 12.09
N GLU A 298 20.68 -9.15 11.53
CA GLU A 298 19.87 -10.37 11.63
C GLU A 298 19.80 -10.95 13.05
N GLU A 299 20.88 -10.83 13.82
CA GLU A 299 20.95 -11.27 15.22
C GLU A 299 20.06 -10.38 16.10
N ASP A 300 20.23 -9.06 16.02
CA ASP A 300 19.38 -8.06 16.71
C ASP A 300 17.91 -8.23 16.34
N PHE A 301 17.61 -8.54 15.06
CA PHE A 301 16.26 -8.80 14.59
C PHE A 301 15.64 -10.02 15.29
N LYS A 302 16.37 -11.13 15.37
CA LYS A 302 15.90 -12.35 16.02
C LYS A 302 15.69 -12.12 17.52
N GLU A 303 16.68 -11.54 18.20
CA GLU A 303 16.63 -11.26 19.64
C GLU A 303 15.44 -10.37 19.99
N LYS A 304 15.27 -9.22 19.34
CA LYS A 304 14.17 -8.28 19.56
C LYS A 304 12.80 -8.90 19.28
N THR A 305 12.70 -9.75 18.24
CA THR A 305 11.44 -10.45 17.94
C THR A 305 11.07 -11.40 19.07
N LEU A 306 12.02 -12.20 19.55
CA LEU A 306 11.78 -13.16 20.64
C LEU A 306 11.52 -12.44 21.98
N GLU A 307 12.22 -11.36 22.27
CA GLU A 307 11.98 -10.52 23.44
C GLU A 307 10.55 -9.95 23.43
N LEU A 308 10.11 -9.41 22.28
CA LEU A 308 8.75 -8.87 22.14
C LEU A 308 7.69 -9.96 22.35
N LEU A 309 7.87 -11.15 21.77
CA LEU A 309 6.94 -12.28 21.90
C LEU A 309 6.92 -12.87 23.31
N SER A 310 8.05 -12.86 24.03
CA SER A 310 8.14 -13.39 25.39
C SER A 310 7.54 -12.49 26.46
N SER A 311 7.37 -11.18 26.17
CA SER A 311 6.85 -10.19 27.11
C SER A 311 5.41 -9.80 26.77
N GLU A 312 4.43 -10.39 27.45
CA GLU A 312 2.99 -10.10 27.23
C GLU A 312 2.67 -8.61 27.39
N SER A 313 3.30 -7.92 28.34
CA SER A 313 3.09 -6.49 28.56
C SER A 313 3.63 -5.63 27.41
N ASN A 314 4.83 -5.94 26.87
CA ASN A 314 5.41 -5.24 25.75
C ASN A 314 4.62 -5.50 24.45
N LEU A 315 4.23 -6.76 24.23
CA LEU A 315 3.42 -7.14 23.06
C LEU A 315 2.06 -6.44 23.08
N THR A 316 1.37 -6.43 24.22
CA THR A 316 0.08 -5.74 24.39
C THR A 316 0.22 -4.24 24.15
N ARG A 317 1.25 -3.60 24.72
CA ARG A 317 1.52 -2.18 24.47
C ARG A 317 1.77 -1.88 22.99
N ALA A 318 2.59 -2.67 22.33
CA ALA A 318 2.88 -2.49 20.90
C ALA A 318 1.63 -2.69 20.03
N LYS A 319 0.77 -3.67 20.35
CA LYS A 319 -0.54 -3.88 19.69
C LYS A 319 -1.45 -2.65 19.85
N GLN A 320 -1.51 -2.04 21.03
CA GLN A 320 -2.28 -0.81 21.27
C GLN A 320 -1.72 0.39 20.48
N GLU A 321 -0.40 0.50 20.36
CA GLU A 321 0.21 1.56 19.56
C GLU A 321 -0.03 1.35 18.06
N CYS A 322 -0.08 0.09 17.55
CA CYS A 322 -0.49 -0.20 16.18
C CYS A 322 -1.93 0.27 15.91
N GLU A 323 -2.86 0.02 16.83
CA GLU A 323 -4.24 0.47 16.71
C GLU A 323 -4.35 2.00 16.65
N LYS A 324 -3.62 2.71 17.52
CA LYS A 324 -3.58 4.18 17.51
C LYS A 324 -3.02 4.72 16.19
N GLU A 325 -1.94 4.13 15.69
CA GLU A 325 -1.31 4.56 14.42
C GLU A 325 -2.23 4.30 13.24
N TYR A 326 -2.92 3.13 13.22
CA TYR A 326 -3.93 2.84 12.21
C TYR A 326 -5.02 3.91 12.16
N GLN A 327 -5.62 4.23 13.31
CA GLN A 327 -6.70 5.23 13.42
C GLN A 327 -6.22 6.64 13.03
N ALA A 328 -4.97 7.00 13.37
CA ALA A 328 -4.45 8.33 13.11
C ALA A 328 -4.04 8.54 11.64
N GLU A 329 -3.40 7.56 10.99
CA GLU A 329 -2.68 7.78 9.74
C GLU A 329 -3.10 6.86 8.58
N VAL A 330 -3.71 5.69 8.86
CA VAL A 330 -3.89 4.62 7.85
C VAL A 330 -5.35 4.43 7.42
N SER A 331 -6.22 5.38 7.65
CA SER A 331 -7.64 5.28 7.26
C SER A 331 -7.87 5.66 5.80
N ILE A 332 -8.89 5.05 5.19
CA ILE A 332 -9.33 5.39 3.83
C ILE A 332 -9.84 6.85 3.76
N ASP A 333 -10.41 7.38 4.85
CA ASP A 333 -10.86 8.77 4.92
C ASP A 333 -9.69 9.74 4.85
N ARG A 334 -8.60 9.43 5.56
CA ARG A 334 -7.38 10.23 5.50
C ARG A 334 -6.73 10.20 4.12
N MET A 335 -6.76 9.04 3.46
CA MET A 335 -6.30 8.94 2.09
C MET A 335 -7.15 9.81 1.15
N TYR A 336 -8.47 9.71 1.25
CA TYR A 336 -9.40 10.51 0.44
C TYR A 336 -9.22 12.02 0.68
N GLN A 337 -9.00 12.45 1.93
CA GLN A 337 -8.81 13.87 2.27
C GLN A 337 -7.68 14.50 1.45
N GLY A 338 -6.55 13.79 1.25
CA GLY A 338 -5.46 14.28 0.42
C GLY A 338 -5.84 14.52 -1.04
N PHE A 339 -6.75 13.70 -1.59
CA PHE A 339 -7.32 13.93 -2.93
C PHE A 339 -8.29 15.11 -2.94
N SER A 340 -9.18 15.19 -1.97
CA SER A 340 -10.15 16.29 -1.85
C SER A 340 -9.46 17.64 -1.70
N ASP A 341 -8.41 17.72 -0.87
CA ASP A 341 -7.60 18.93 -0.66
C ASP A 341 -6.89 19.38 -1.96
N ALA A 342 -6.32 18.43 -2.71
CA ALA A 342 -5.66 18.73 -3.98
C ALA A 342 -6.66 19.24 -5.04
N ILE A 343 -7.84 18.63 -5.12
CA ILE A 343 -8.92 19.06 -6.02
C ILE A 343 -9.40 20.47 -5.64
N ALA A 344 -9.62 20.71 -4.34
CA ALA A 344 -10.06 22.02 -3.84
C ALA A 344 -9.03 23.12 -4.09
N TYR A 345 -7.73 22.80 -4.02
CA TYR A 345 -6.65 23.71 -4.36
C TYR A 345 -6.68 24.10 -5.84
N CYS A 346 -6.83 23.13 -6.73
CA CYS A 346 -6.91 23.38 -8.18
C CYS A 346 -8.08 24.28 -8.54
N LYS A 347 -9.25 24.15 -7.92
CA LYS A 347 -10.41 25.02 -8.17
C LYS A 347 -10.18 26.51 -7.86
N LYS A 348 -9.29 26.82 -6.93
CA LYS A 348 -8.99 28.22 -6.57
C LYS A 348 -8.01 28.86 -7.54
N SER A 349 -7.36 28.07 -8.37
CA SER A 349 -6.30 28.51 -9.28
C SER A 349 -6.82 28.76 -10.72
N TYR A 350 -8.05 28.30 -11.01
CA TYR A 350 -8.82 28.50 -12.24
C TYR A 350 -10.14 29.22 -11.94
#